data_017fa1f7442b53fa4d82949c4de3a663
#
_entry.id   017fa1f7442b53fa4d82949c4de3a663
#
_cell.length_a   1.000
_cell.length_b   1.000
_cell.length_c   1.000
_cell.angle_alpha   90.00
_cell.angle_beta   90.00
_cell.angle_gamma   90.00
#
_symmetry.space_group_name_H-M   'P 1'
#
loop_
_entity.id
_entity.type
_entity.pdbx_description
1 polymer ?
#
loop_
_entity_poly.entity_id
_entity_poly.type
_entity_poly.pdbx_seq_one_letter_code
_entity_poly.pdbx_strand_id
1 'polypeptide(L)'
;TLGEAALMAIAEIGEENIQGVFLSEPARVGNVRKYRKGFTTLNKSKLAACAKLKSLVETNRIIIASKMLISELKTFVAKGNSYEAKLGETDDLVMSTLLCLRIMQLLQNYDAGLESELRDTVDQFIEPMPFIMI
;
A
#
# COMPACT_ATOMS: atom_id res chain seq x y z
N THR A 1 -4.64 20.36 1.53
CA THR A 1 -4.92 19.25 2.47
C THR A 1 -3.77 19.04 3.44
N LEU A 2 -4.01 18.38 4.58
CA LEU A 2 -2.95 18.01 5.55
C LEU A 2 -1.86 17.17 4.91
N GLY A 3 -2.23 16.25 4.00
CA GLY A 3 -1.26 15.44 3.27
C GLY A 3 -0.36 16.25 2.32
N GLU A 4 -0.89 17.27 1.69
CA GLU A 4 -0.09 18.19 0.84
C GLU A 4 0.87 19.02 1.68
N ALA A 5 0.42 19.53 2.84
CA ALA A 5 1.28 20.25 3.76
C ALA A 5 2.43 19.37 4.28
N ALA A 6 2.16 18.11 4.62
CA ALA A 6 3.19 17.15 4.99
C ALA A 6 4.20 16.89 3.85
N LEU A 7 3.74 16.74 2.61
CA LEU A 7 4.62 16.57 1.45
C LEU A 7 5.47 17.81 1.17
N MET A 8 4.93 19.01 1.40
CA MET A 8 5.71 20.25 1.30
C MET A 8 6.80 20.31 2.37
N ALA A 9 6.47 19.99 3.62
CA ALA A 9 7.46 19.96 4.71
C ALA A 9 8.56 18.92 4.44
N ILE A 10 8.22 17.75 3.91
CA ILE A 10 9.17 16.71 3.49
C ILE A 10 10.10 17.25 2.38
N ALA A 11 9.54 17.96 1.41
CA ALA A 11 10.34 18.55 0.33
C ALA A 11 11.30 19.65 0.83
N GLU A 12 10.90 20.43 1.84
CA GLU A 12 11.76 21.45 2.47
C GLU A 12 12.92 20.84 3.26
N ILE A 13 12.67 19.73 3.97
CA ILE A 13 13.70 19.01 4.73
C ILE A 13 14.67 18.27 3.79
N GLY A 14 14.21 17.90 2.61
CA GLY A 14 14.89 17.02 1.66
C GLY A 14 14.59 15.54 1.94
N GLU A 15 14.14 14.82 0.92
CA GLU A 15 13.76 13.40 1.04
C GLU A 15 14.92 12.51 1.50
N GLU A 16 16.15 12.87 1.10
CA GLU A 16 17.39 12.19 1.45
C GLU A 16 17.72 12.25 2.96
N ASN A 17 17.13 13.20 3.67
CA ASN A 17 17.31 13.38 5.12
C ASN A 17 16.26 12.61 5.95
N ILE A 18 15.28 11.99 5.29
CA ILE A 18 14.20 11.24 5.94
C ILE A 18 14.47 9.75 5.76
N GLN A 19 14.49 9.02 6.88
CA GLN A 19 14.67 7.57 6.82
C GLN A 19 13.45 6.90 6.21
N GLY A 20 13.70 6.00 5.25
CA GLY A 20 12.67 5.20 4.61
C GLY A 20 12.54 5.46 3.11
N VAL A 21 11.59 4.79 2.50
CA VAL A 21 11.29 4.90 1.07
C VAL A 21 9.86 5.44 0.90
N PHE A 22 9.71 6.47 0.09
CA PHE A 22 8.40 6.99 -0.27
C PHE A 22 7.79 6.14 -1.38
N LEU A 23 6.68 5.49 -1.06
CA LEU A 23 5.91 4.76 -2.04
C LEU A 23 5.01 5.71 -2.82
N SER A 24 4.94 5.51 -4.12
CA SER A 24 4.12 6.29 -5.03
C SER A 24 3.01 5.44 -5.62
N GLU A 25 1.78 5.94 -5.57
CA GLU A 25 0.66 5.29 -6.23
C GLU A 25 0.61 5.73 -7.70
N PRO A 26 0.51 4.79 -8.66
CA PRO A 26 0.34 5.16 -10.05
C PRO A 26 -1.03 5.81 -10.25
N ALA A 27 -1.03 7.07 -10.68
CA ALA A 27 -2.23 7.80 -11.03
C ALA A 27 -2.31 7.97 -12.55
N ARG A 28 -3.50 7.75 -13.14
CA ARG A 28 -3.76 8.08 -14.53
C ARG A 28 -4.38 9.46 -14.61
N VAL A 29 -3.72 10.37 -15.31
CA VAL A 29 -4.27 11.66 -15.68
C VAL A 29 -4.31 11.70 -17.21
N GLY A 30 -5.47 11.41 -17.79
CA GLY A 30 -5.61 11.21 -19.23
C GLY A 30 -4.81 9.99 -19.71
N ASN A 31 -4.03 10.14 -20.77
CA ASN A 31 -3.18 9.08 -21.32
C ASN A 31 -1.77 9.03 -20.69
N VAL A 32 -1.46 9.88 -19.74
CA VAL A 32 -0.14 9.95 -19.10
C VAL A 32 -0.17 9.29 -17.74
N ARG A 33 0.75 8.34 -17.49
CA ARG A 33 0.99 7.80 -16.16
C ARG A 33 1.78 8.82 -15.36
N LYS A 34 1.19 9.34 -14.29
CA LYS A 34 1.88 10.15 -13.29
C LYS A 34 1.98 9.38 -11.99
N TYR A 35 3.13 9.46 -11.34
CA TYR A 35 3.33 8.91 -10.02
C TYR A 35 3.07 10.02 -9.00
N ARG A 36 2.19 9.74 -8.03
CA ARG A 36 1.89 10.65 -6.93
C ARG A 36 2.42 10.03 -5.65
N LYS A 37 3.19 10.78 -4.88
CA LYS A 37 3.70 10.32 -3.59
C LYS A 37 2.56 10.10 -2.61
N GLY A 38 2.65 9.01 -1.85
CA GLY A 38 1.63 8.60 -0.90
C GLY A 38 0.39 7.99 -1.56
N PHE A 39 -0.64 7.79 -0.76
CA PHE A 39 -1.92 7.21 -1.19
C PHE A 39 -3.03 8.25 -1.18
N THR A 40 -3.83 8.26 -2.23
CA THR A 40 -5.07 9.03 -2.25
C THR A 40 -6.19 8.19 -1.66
N THR A 41 -6.71 8.63 -0.52
CA THR A 41 -7.84 7.96 0.13
C THR A 41 -9.14 8.39 -0.54
N LEU A 42 -9.60 7.58 -1.50
CA LEU A 42 -10.90 7.70 -2.14
C LEU A 42 -11.85 6.67 -1.53
N ASN A 43 -13.16 6.91 -1.58
CA ASN A 43 -14.16 5.94 -1.11
C ASN A 43 -13.96 4.56 -1.72
N LYS A 44 -13.71 4.48 -3.03
CA LYS A 44 -13.44 3.21 -3.72
C LYS A 44 -12.22 2.48 -3.17
N SER A 45 -11.12 3.18 -2.94
CA SER A 45 -9.90 2.58 -2.40
C SER A 45 -10.05 2.17 -0.93
N LYS A 46 -10.79 2.97 -0.14
CA LYS A 46 -11.14 2.64 1.25
C LYS A 46 -12.01 1.38 1.33
N LEU A 47 -13.06 1.28 0.51
CA LEU A 47 -13.91 0.10 0.44
C LEU A 47 -13.15 -1.17 0.06
N ALA A 48 -12.27 -1.09 -0.93
CA ALA A 48 -11.45 -2.22 -1.35
C ALA A 48 -10.51 -2.69 -0.22
N ALA A 49 -9.88 -1.76 0.51
CA ALA A 49 -9.04 -2.07 1.65
C ALA A 49 -9.85 -2.68 2.81
N CYS A 50 -11.06 -2.18 3.08
CA CYS A 50 -11.96 -2.76 4.09
C CYS A 50 -12.37 -4.20 3.72
N ALA A 51 -12.73 -4.45 2.46
CA ALA A 51 -13.06 -5.79 1.98
C ALA A 51 -11.87 -6.75 2.11
N LYS A 52 -10.65 -6.29 1.83
CA LYS A 52 -9.42 -7.07 2.02
C LYS A 52 -9.18 -7.39 3.48
N LEU A 53 -9.30 -6.40 4.37
CA LEU A 53 -9.15 -6.61 5.82
C LEU A 53 -10.16 -7.64 6.32
N LYS A 54 -11.43 -7.49 5.95
CA LYS A 54 -12.49 -8.44 6.30
C LYS A 54 -12.14 -9.86 5.86
N SER A 55 -11.74 -10.04 4.60
CA SER A 55 -11.33 -11.34 4.06
C SER A 55 -10.16 -11.95 4.84
N LEU A 56 -9.14 -11.14 5.20
CA LEU A 56 -7.99 -11.64 5.98
C LEU A 56 -8.38 -12.07 7.39
N VAL A 57 -9.31 -11.36 8.03
CA VAL A 57 -9.82 -11.74 9.35
C VAL A 57 -10.66 -13.02 9.26
N GLU A 58 -11.59 -13.11 8.31
CA GLU A 58 -12.47 -14.27 8.14
C GLU A 58 -11.71 -15.55 7.76
N THR A 59 -10.60 -15.41 7.03
CA THR A 59 -9.75 -16.55 6.62
C THR A 59 -8.62 -16.84 7.61
N ASN A 60 -8.58 -16.18 8.77
CA ASN A 60 -7.52 -16.30 9.78
C ASN A 60 -6.09 -16.07 9.24
N ARG A 61 -5.95 -15.20 8.23
CA ARG A 61 -4.67 -14.85 7.60
C ARG A 61 -4.01 -13.62 8.21
N ILE A 62 -4.66 -13.00 9.17
CA ILE A 62 -4.15 -11.87 9.95
C ILE A 62 -4.39 -12.12 11.43
N ILE A 63 -3.42 -11.79 12.26
CA ILE A 63 -3.52 -11.84 13.73
C ILE A 63 -3.54 -10.42 14.24
N ILE A 64 -4.60 -10.05 14.95
CA ILE A 64 -4.75 -8.72 15.56
C ILE A 64 -4.59 -8.87 17.05
N ALA A 65 -3.44 -8.42 17.60
CA ALA A 65 -3.14 -8.47 19.02
C ALA A 65 -3.54 -7.17 19.76
N SER A 66 -3.74 -6.07 19.06
CA SER A 66 -4.08 -4.78 19.65
C SER A 66 -5.53 -4.74 20.11
N LYS A 67 -5.75 -4.66 21.41
CA LYS A 67 -7.09 -4.48 22.00
C LYS A 67 -7.76 -3.17 21.56
N MET A 68 -6.97 -2.11 21.38
CA MET A 68 -7.45 -0.81 20.92
C MET A 68 -7.96 -0.89 19.48
N LEU A 69 -7.21 -1.53 18.58
CA LEU A 69 -7.65 -1.74 17.21
C LEU A 69 -8.91 -2.60 17.13
N ILE A 70 -9.02 -3.64 17.96
CA ILE A 70 -10.24 -4.45 18.06
C ILE A 70 -11.43 -3.61 18.53
N SER A 71 -11.23 -2.70 19.48
CA SER A 71 -12.26 -1.78 19.95
C SER A 71 -12.73 -0.85 18.82
N GLU A 72 -11.82 -0.23 18.08
CA GLU A 72 -12.16 0.62 16.94
C GLU A 72 -12.88 -0.16 15.82
N LEU A 73 -12.45 -1.39 15.52
CA LEU A 73 -13.12 -2.25 14.54
C LEU A 73 -14.57 -2.56 14.91
N LYS A 74 -14.89 -2.69 16.21
CA LYS A 74 -16.27 -2.91 16.68
C LYS A 74 -17.18 -1.70 16.48
N THR A 75 -16.61 -0.50 16.48
CA THR A 75 -17.34 0.76 16.29
C THR A 75 -17.24 1.30 14.87
N PHE A 76 -16.50 0.61 13.99
CA PHE A 76 -16.34 0.95 12.58
C PHE A 76 -17.50 0.38 11.77
N VAL A 77 -18.38 1.24 11.28
CA VAL A 77 -19.67 0.88 10.69
C VAL A 77 -19.85 1.43 9.29
N ALA A 78 -20.70 0.78 8.52
CA ALA A 78 -21.12 1.28 7.23
C ALA A 78 -21.98 2.55 7.39
N LYS A 79 -21.65 3.59 6.65
CA LYS A 79 -22.40 4.85 6.58
C LYS A 79 -22.49 5.33 5.14
N GLY A 80 -23.66 5.21 4.55
CA GLY A 80 -23.84 5.44 3.13
C GLY A 80 -22.97 4.51 2.27
N ASN A 81 -22.17 5.09 1.40
CA ASN A 81 -21.24 4.36 0.52
C ASN A 81 -19.83 4.27 1.09
N SER A 82 -19.64 4.39 2.40
CA SER A 82 -18.33 4.34 3.05
C SER A 82 -18.41 3.61 4.38
N TYR A 83 -17.26 3.49 5.05
CA TYR A 83 -17.15 3.02 6.42
C TYR A 83 -16.47 4.09 7.27
N GLU A 84 -16.97 4.32 8.46
CA GLU A 84 -16.42 5.29 9.40
C GLU A 84 -16.73 4.88 10.85
N ALA A 85 -16.04 5.52 11.81
CA ALA A 85 -16.34 5.32 13.22
C ALA A 85 -17.75 5.82 13.54
N LYS A 86 -18.40 5.20 14.53
CA LYS A 86 -19.63 5.73 15.12
C LYS A 86 -19.38 7.13 15.70
N LEU A 87 -20.44 7.91 15.81
CA LEU A 87 -20.37 9.25 16.37
C LEU A 87 -19.77 9.20 17.79
N GLY A 88 -18.71 10.00 17.99
CA GLY A 88 -17.96 10.06 19.27
C GLY A 88 -16.83 9.04 19.39
N GLU A 89 -16.63 8.16 18.41
CA GLU A 89 -15.55 7.19 18.36
C GLU A 89 -14.49 7.59 17.32
N THR A 90 -13.33 6.90 17.35
CA THR A 90 -12.23 7.12 16.42
C THR A 90 -12.01 5.92 15.49
N ASP A 91 -11.39 6.15 14.35
CA ASP A 91 -11.02 5.10 13.38
C ASP A 91 -9.54 5.19 12.94
N ASP A 92 -8.72 5.88 13.70
CA ASP A 92 -7.34 6.14 13.34
C ASP A 92 -6.49 4.88 13.20
N LEU A 93 -6.65 3.92 14.11
CA LEU A 93 -5.95 2.63 14.06
C LEU A 93 -6.47 1.76 12.92
N VAL A 94 -7.77 1.80 12.66
CA VAL A 94 -8.38 1.10 11.51
C VAL A 94 -7.83 1.68 10.22
N MET A 95 -7.81 3.01 10.06
CA MET A 95 -7.27 3.68 8.88
C MET A 95 -5.78 3.38 8.68
N SER A 96 -4.99 3.41 9.75
CA SER A 96 -3.57 3.03 9.71
C SER A 96 -3.40 1.58 9.25
N THR A 97 -4.21 0.65 9.73
CA THR A 97 -4.19 -0.76 9.31
C THR A 97 -4.54 -0.90 7.83
N LEU A 98 -5.55 -0.18 7.34
CA LEU A 98 -5.92 -0.18 5.91
C LEU A 98 -4.78 0.34 5.02
N LEU A 99 -4.06 1.37 5.46
CA LEU A 99 -2.87 1.87 4.75
C LEU A 99 -1.76 0.83 4.71
N CYS A 100 -1.48 0.14 5.83
CA CYS A 100 -0.51 -0.96 5.85
C CYS A 100 -0.87 -2.08 4.86
N LEU A 101 -2.13 -2.48 4.78
CA LEU A 101 -2.58 -3.48 3.81
C LEU A 101 -2.38 -3.03 2.37
N ARG A 102 -2.59 -1.76 2.06
CA ARG A 102 -2.33 -1.19 0.73
C ARG A 102 -0.85 -1.20 0.39
N ILE A 103 0.02 -0.85 1.35
CA ILE A 103 1.47 -0.92 1.18
C ILE A 103 1.90 -2.36 0.90
N MET A 104 1.40 -3.32 1.65
CA MET A 104 1.70 -4.74 1.43
C MET A 104 1.29 -5.21 0.02
N GLN A 105 0.13 -4.79 -0.47
CA GLN A 105 -0.32 -5.10 -1.83
C GLN A 105 0.59 -4.49 -2.90
N LEU A 106 1.05 -3.25 -2.71
CA LEU A 106 1.98 -2.61 -3.63
C LEU A 106 3.32 -3.33 -3.66
N LEU A 107 3.87 -3.71 -2.50
CA LEU A 107 5.12 -4.44 -2.42
C LEU A 107 5.03 -5.81 -3.08
N GLN A 108 3.94 -6.55 -2.87
CA GLN A 108 3.70 -7.83 -3.54
C GLN A 108 3.66 -7.70 -5.06
N ASN A 109 2.99 -6.67 -5.56
CA ASN A 109 2.93 -6.41 -7.01
C ASN A 109 4.29 -5.98 -7.57
N TYR A 110 5.08 -5.23 -6.79
CA TYR A 110 6.41 -4.81 -7.17
C TYR A 110 7.37 -6.01 -7.26
N ASP A 111 7.35 -6.87 -6.23
CA ASP A 111 8.20 -8.07 -6.20
C ASP A 111 7.86 -9.04 -7.35
N ALA A 112 6.58 -9.23 -7.66
CA ALA A 112 6.16 -10.06 -8.79
C ALA A 112 6.59 -9.48 -10.14
N GLY A 113 6.53 -8.15 -10.28
CA GLY A 113 7.02 -7.46 -11.49
C GLY A 113 8.53 -7.59 -11.65
N LEU A 114 9.28 -7.38 -10.58
CA LEU A 114 10.73 -7.51 -10.57
C LEU A 114 11.19 -8.96 -10.85
N GLU A 115 10.50 -9.95 -10.28
CA GLU A 115 10.79 -11.35 -10.53
C GLU A 115 10.54 -11.72 -12.00
N SER A 116 9.47 -11.19 -12.62
CA SER A 116 9.20 -11.38 -14.04
C SER A 116 10.28 -10.75 -14.92
N GLU A 117 10.68 -9.51 -14.63
CA GLU A 117 11.75 -8.83 -15.35
C GLU A 117 13.10 -9.55 -15.22
N LEU A 118 13.41 -10.06 -14.02
CA LEU A 118 14.65 -10.83 -13.80
C LEU A 118 14.64 -12.17 -14.55
N ARG A 119 13.49 -12.85 -14.61
CA ARG A 119 13.37 -14.08 -15.40
C ARG A 119 13.58 -13.82 -16.88
N ASP A 120 12.91 -12.82 -17.44
CA ASP A 120 13.04 -12.46 -18.85
C ASP A 120 14.49 -12.06 -19.19
N THR A 121 15.18 -11.39 -18.27
CA THR A 121 16.60 -11.01 -18.43
C THR A 121 17.52 -12.22 -18.37
N VAL A 122 17.26 -13.16 -17.46
CA VAL A 122 18.06 -14.38 -17.31
C VAL A 122 17.92 -15.27 -18.53
N ASP A 123 16.71 -15.42 -19.07
CA ASP A 123 16.46 -16.22 -20.29
C ASP A 123 17.13 -15.62 -21.54
N GLN A 124 17.35 -14.30 -21.57
CA GLN A 124 18.08 -13.62 -22.65
C GLN A 124 19.60 -13.74 -22.51
N PHE A 125 20.15 -14.00 -21.33
CA PHE A 125 21.58 -14.05 -21.04
C PHE A 125 22.14 -15.45 -20.80
N ILE A 126 21.36 -16.51 -20.93
CA ILE A 126 21.88 -17.87 -20.94
C ILE A 126 22.43 -18.19 -22.35
N GLU A 127 23.51 -17.53 -22.74
CA GLU A 127 24.43 -18.11 -23.70
C GLU A 127 25.26 -19.19 -22.97
N PRO A 128 25.22 -20.44 -23.44
CA PRO A 128 26.08 -21.46 -22.87
C PRO A 128 27.54 -20.98 -23.02
N MET A 129 28.24 -20.82 -21.89
CA MET A 129 29.67 -20.53 -21.95
C MET A 129 30.34 -21.60 -22.78
N PRO A 130 31.10 -21.23 -23.83
CA PRO A 130 31.87 -22.22 -24.56
C PRO A 130 32.78 -22.93 -23.59
N PHE A 131 32.65 -24.25 -23.47
CA PHE A 131 33.60 -25.06 -22.73
C PHE A 131 34.97 -24.88 -23.38
N ILE A 132 35.86 -24.15 -22.71
CA ILE A 132 37.25 -24.16 -23.09
C ILE A 132 37.79 -25.49 -22.54
N MET A 133 37.83 -26.51 -23.40
CA MET A 133 38.63 -27.69 -23.09
C MET A 133 40.11 -27.30 -23.30
N ILE A 134 40.78 -27.27 -22.22
CA ILE A 134 42.23 -27.16 -22.18
C ILE A 134 42.84 -28.55 -22.44
#